data_d7902e83a0af86139c617c706599ed44
#
_entry.id   d7902e83a0af86139c617c706599ed44
#
_cell.length_a   1.000
_cell.length_b   1.000
_cell.length_c   1.000
_cell.angle_alpha   90.00
_cell.angle_beta   90.00
_cell.angle_gamma   90.00
#
_symmetry.space_group_name_H-M   'P 1'
#
loop_
_entity.id
_entity.type
_entity.pdbx_description
1 polymer ?
#
loop_
_entity_poly.entity_id
_entity_poly.type
_entity_poly.pdbx_seq_one_letter_code
_entity_poly.pdbx_strand_id
1 'polypeptide(L)'
;LYKHQFSVNLPFQRYCQTIGRSPDSIESWREIPAVPTSAFKLPKFPLVGVYPATKRFLTSGTTTEIRGTHHFPNTSLYEHSLIETWKKQNFPTLTHLYLTPSPVELPESSLSHMFGTLGSNLPDPFLLKNDRFHLQPLFNQIRTEAPLFLMGTALALLHLMKTLGPLPLPPGSQILETGGYKGTHRQLSKADFYSQLTEFFAVPDHAIHNEYGMTELSTQAYATGSGGAHCFPAWCRHQILDPESGYELPPGEIGYLQIHDLANVHSVAAIRTQDFAIGHEDGSFTLIGRDPGALPRGCSRSIDHSLSS
;
A
#
# COMPACT_ATOMS: atom_id res chain seq x y z
N LEU A 1 14.61 17.55 -4.72
CA LEU A 1 14.80 16.17 -4.24
C LEU A 1 15.68 15.36 -5.18
N TYR A 2 15.38 15.31 -6.49
CA TYR A 2 16.16 14.52 -7.47
C TYR A 2 17.67 14.83 -7.43
N LYS A 3 18.07 16.11 -7.46
CA LYS A 3 19.48 16.52 -7.35
C LYS A 3 20.15 15.96 -6.10
N HIS A 4 19.47 16.00 -4.97
CA HIS A 4 19.97 15.43 -3.71
C HIS A 4 20.15 13.92 -3.82
N GLN A 5 19.12 13.19 -4.25
CA GLN A 5 19.19 11.73 -4.39
C GLN A 5 20.26 11.29 -5.39
N PHE A 6 20.39 11.99 -6.51
CA PHE A 6 21.45 11.75 -7.48
C PHE A 6 22.85 11.92 -6.85
N SER A 7 23.05 12.90 -5.96
CA SER A 7 24.35 13.16 -5.34
C SER A 7 24.72 12.19 -4.22
N VAL A 8 23.74 11.66 -3.48
CA VAL A 8 23.99 10.84 -2.28
C VAL A 8 23.71 9.35 -2.45
N ASN A 9 22.89 8.97 -3.43
CA ASN A 9 22.52 7.56 -3.69
C ASN A 9 23.31 7.04 -4.90
N LEU A 10 24.49 6.49 -4.66
CA LEU A 10 25.39 6.05 -5.73
C LEU A 10 24.77 5.01 -6.69
N PRO A 11 24.02 3.98 -6.24
CA PRO A 11 23.33 3.11 -7.17
C PRO A 11 22.32 3.84 -8.07
N PHE A 12 21.56 4.78 -7.52
CA PHE A 12 20.62 5.60 -8.29
C PHE A 12 21.35 6.52 -9.28
N GLN A 13 22.44 7.15 -8.86
CA GLN A 13 23.30 7.96 -9.75
C GLN A 13 23.77 7.14 -10.95
N ARG A 14 24.31 5.94 -10.73
CA ARG A 14 24.76 5.04 -11.79
C ARG A 14 23.64 4.65 -12.74
N TYR A 15 22.47 4.34 -12.19
CA TYR A 15 21.27 4.05 -12.99
C TYR A 15 20.92 5.23 -13.89
N CYS A 16 20.85 6.45 -13.35
CA CYS A 16 20.55 7.66 -14.13
C CYS A 16 21.60 7.88 -15.24
N GLN A 17 22.89 7.75 -14.93
CA GLN A 17 23.98 7.89 -15.90
C GLN A 17 23.89 6.84 -17.04
N THR A 18 23.55 5.60 -16.73
CA THR A 18 23.40 4.52 -17.73
C THR A 18 22.31 4.84 -18.74
N ILE A 19 21.23 5.53 -18.33
CA ILE A 19 20.14 5.94 -19.22
C ILE A 19 20.33 7.38 -19.77
N GLY A 20 21.51 7.96 -19.61
CA GLY A 20 21.85 9.28 -20.14
C GLY A 20 21.15 10.45 -19.44
N ARG A 21 20.78 10.29 -18.17
CA ARG A 21 20.09 11.33 -17.39
C ARG A 21 20.95 11.89 -16.26
N SER A 22 20.92 13.20 -16.11
CA SER A 22 21.58 13.92 -15.01
C SER A 22 20.66 15.01 -14.48
N PRO A 23 20.95 15.61 -13.31
CA PRO A 23 20.14 16.72 -12.79
C PRO A 23 20.03 17.93 -13.74
N ASP A 24 21.00 18.14 -14.59
CA ASP A 24 21.04 19.27 -15.53
C ASP A 24 20.27 18.97 -16.84
N SER A 25 19.94 17.71 -17.10
CA SER A 25 19.16 17.28 -18.28
C SER A 25 17.66 17.18 -17.99
N ILE A 26 17.19 17.51 -16.77
CA ILE A 26 15.79 17.38 -16.34
C ILE A 26 15.15 18.76 -16.24
N GLU A 27 14.14 19.02 -17.07
CA GLU A 27 13.37 20.25 -17.07
C GLU A 27 12.03 20.12 -16.32
N SER A 28 11.52 18.90 -16.24
CA SER A 28 10.23 18.59 -15.61
C SER A 28 10.34 17.43 -14.64
N TRP A 29 9.53 17.43 -13.58
CA TRP A 29 9.41 16.29 -12.66
C TRP A 29 9.02 14.99 -13.38
N ARG A 30 8.32 15.08 -14.51
CA ARG A 30 7.92 13.94 -15.35
C ARG A 30 9.11 13.19 -15.96
N GLU A 31 10.24 13.86 -16.11
CA GLU A 31 11.47 13.32 -16.71
C GLU A 31 12.41 12.68 -15.67
N ILE A 32 12.09 12.80 -14.37
CA ILE A 32 12.88 12.18 -13.31
C ILE A 32 12.90 10.66 -13.53
N PRO A 33 14.08 10.05 -13.64
CA PRO A 33 14.21 8.62 -13.87
C PRO A 33 13.52 7.80 -12.79
N ALA A 34 12.53 7.00 -13.17
CA ALA A 34 11.83 6.14 -12.25
C ALA A 34 12.50 4.77 -12.14
N VAL A 35 12.73 4.35 -10.93
CA VAL A 35 13.33 3.06 -10.62
C VAL A 35 12.25 1.97 -10.61
N PRO A 36 12.44 0.84 -11.31
CA PRO A 36 11.47 -0.24 -11.25
C PRO A 36 11.46 -0.87 -9.85
N THR A 37 10.29 -1.28 -9.38
CA THR A 37 10.14 -1.92 -8.06
C THR A 37 11.03 -3.15 -7.86
N SER A 38 11.39 -3.86 -8.93
CA SER A 38 12.33 -4.99 -8.88
C SER A 38 13.74 -4.60 -8.41
N ALA A 39 14.13 -3.33 -8.57
CA ALA A 39 15.43 -2.86 -8.12
C ALA A 39 15.61 -2.90 -6.59
N PHE A 40 14.51 -2.83 -5.84
CA PHE A 40 14.54 -2.98 -4.38
C PHE A 40 14.93 -4.40 -3.92
N LYS A 41 14.92 -5.37 -4.83
CA LYS A 41 15.42 -6.74 -4.60
C LYS A 41 16.93 -6.87 -4.82
N LEU A 42 17.56 -5.88 -5.43
CA LEU A 42 18.99 -5.90 -5.68
C LEU A 42 19.75 -5.57 -4.38
N PRO A 43 20.84 -6.30 -4.05
CA PRO A 43 21.71 -5.94 -2.94
C PRO A 43 22.25 -4.51 -3.11
N LYS A 44 22.16 -3.71 -2.05
CA LYS A 44 22.63 -2.31 -2.01
C LYS A 44 21.87 -1.32 -2.88
N PHE A 45 20.69 -1.66 -3.36
CA PHE A 45 19.84 -0.72 -4.12
C PHE A 45 18.38 -0.83 -3.64
N PRO A 46 17.65 0.30 -3.51
CA PRO A 46 18.15 1.67 -3.33
C PRO A 46 18.67 1.87 -1.90
N LEU A 47 19.81 2.52 -1.78
CA LEU A 47 20.44 2.73 -0.47
C LEU A 47 20.02 4.07 0.12
N VAL A 48 20.18 4.18 1.44
CA VAL A 48 19.87 5.37 2.25
C VAL A 48 20.88 6.53 2.03
N GLY A 49 21.76 6.42 1.03
CA GLY A 49 22.80 7.43 0.82
C GLY A 49 23.85 7.41 1.93
N VAL A 50 24.12 8.57 2.53
CA VAL A 50 25.18 8.72 3.56
C VAL A 50 24.73 8.36 4.97
N TYR A 51 23.47 8.09 5.19
CA TYR A 51 22.94 7.81 6.53
C TYR A 51 22.77 6.29 6.74
N PRO A 52 23.18 5.74 7.89
CA PRO A 52 22.90 4.36 8.21
C PRO A 52 21.39 4.15 8.37
N ALA A 53 20.88 3.05 7.82
CA ALA A 53 19.50 2.66 8.01
C ALA A 53 19.30 2.10 9.42
N THR A 54 18.32 2.65 10.16
CA THR A 54 17.90 2.14 11.46
C THR A 54 16.63 1.31 11.38
N LYS A 55 15.88 1.48 10.29
CA LYS A 55 14.65 0.73 9.99
C LYS A 55 14.68 0.24 8.55
N ARG A 56 14.10 -0.91 8.32
CA ARG A 56 13.85 -1.44 6.98
C ARG A 56 12.47 -2.06 6.92
N PHE A 57 11.85 -1.96 5.76
CA PHE A 57 10.66 -2.72 5.43
C PHE A 57 10.96 -3.68 4.29
N LEU A 58 10.40 -4.87 4.38
CA LEU A 58 10.59 -5.92 3.38
C LEU A 58 9.34 -6.07 2.52
N THR A 59 9.54 -6.14 1.21
CA THR A 59 8.44 -6.49 0.32
C THR A 59 7.97 -7.91 0.61
N SER A 60 6.70 -8.18 0.33
CA SER A 60 6.19 -9.55 0.39
C SER A 60 6.94 -10.46 -0.60
N GLY A 61 7.15 -11.68 -0.19
CA GLY A 61 7.78 -12.74 -1.00
C GLY A 61 7.60 -14.07 -0.31
N THR A 62 7.66 -15.16 -1.07
CA THR A 62 7.75 -16.51 -0.50
C THR A 62 9.12 -16.70 0.17
N THR A 63 9.24 -17.65 1.08
CA THR A 63 10.50 -17.98 1.78
C THR A 63 11.66 -18.32 0.83
N THR A 64 11.36 -18.64 -0.43
CA THR A 64 12.33 -18.97 -1.47
C THR A 64 12.68 -17.80 -2.39
N GLU A 65 11.96 -16.67 -2.33
CA GLU A 65 12.19 -15.50 -3.17
C GLU A 65 12.99 -14.42 -2.44
N ILE A 66 13.89 -13.75 -3.19
CA ILE A 66 14.59 -12.55 -2.69
C ILE A 66 13.55 -11.45 -2.46
N ARG A 67 13.38 -11.03 -1.21
CA ARG A 67 12.51 -9.92 -0.83
C ARG A 67 13.20 -8.59 -1.12
N GLY A 68 12.45 -7.65 -1.67
CA GLY A 68 12.91 -6.27 -1.79
C GLY A 68 13.01 -5.63 -0.41
N THR A 69 13.93 -4.68 -0.26
CA THR A 69 14.15 -3.98 1.00
C THR A 69 14.10 -2.46 0.77
N HIS A 70 13.25 -1.79 1.54
CA HIS A 70 13.25 -0.33 1.63
C HIS A 70 13.89 0.08 2.97
N HIS A 71 14.94 0.87 2.89
CA HIS A 71 15.74 1.29 4.03
C HIS A 71 15.40 2.72 4.45
N PHE A 72 15.34 2.95 5.75
CA PHE A 72 15.08 4.26 6.35
C PHE A 72 16.12 4.58 7.43
N PRO A 73 16.72 5.79 7.45
CA PRO A 73 17.52 6.25 8.59
C PRO A 73 16.61 6.49 9.81
N ASN A 74 15.38 6.91 9.60
CA ASN A 74 14.28 6.98 10.55
C ASN A 74 12.96 7.01 9.79
N THR A 75 11.85 6.73 10.46
CA THR A 75 10.51 6.65 9.85
C THR A 75 9.69 7.92 10.00
N SER A 76 10.23 9.00 10.58
CA SER A 76 9.44 10.21 10.93
C SER A 76 8.76 10.85 9.73
N LEU A 77 9.44 10.93 8.58
CA LEU A 77 8.84 11.50 7.38
C LEU A 77 7.77 10.57 6.77
N TYR A 78 8.01 9.25 6.80
CA TYR A 78 7.02 8.25 6.42
C TYR A 78 5.77 8.37 7.29
N GLU A 79 5.94 8.41 8.62
CA GLU A 79 4.84 8.52 9.58
C GLU A 79 4.09 9.85 9.45
N HIS A 80 4.82 10.95 9.22
CA HIS A 80 4.21 12.26 8.96
C HIS A 80 3.37 12.24 7.67
N SER A 81 3.93 11.72 6.57
CA SER A 81 3.21 11.57 5.29
C SER A 81 1.94 10.75 5.46
N LEU A 82 2.04 9.61 6.16
CA LEU A 82 0.92 8.74 6.47
C LEU A 82 -0.21 9.48 7.23
N ILE A 83 0.14 10.12 8.35
CA ILE A 83 -0.83 10.81 9.20
C ILE A 83 -1.51 11.97 8.47
N GLU A 84 -0.74 12.77 7.72
CA GLU A 84 -1.30 13.88 6.94
C GLU A 84 -2.17 13.39 5.77
N THR A 85 -1.80 12.27 5.14
CA THR A 85 -2.64 11.64 4.10
C THR A 85 -3.95 11.11 4.71
N TRP A 86 -3.88 10.43 5.86
CA TRP A 86 -5.04 9.94 6.59
C TRP A 86 -6.01 11.06 6.97
N LYS A 87 -5.51 12.15 7.56
CA LYS A 87 -6.34 13.31 7.92
C LYS A 87 -7.11 13.90 6.74
N LYS A 88 -6.50 13.92 5.55
CA LYS A 88 -7.16 14.44 4.34
C LYS A 88 -8.34 13.59 3.86
N GLN A 89 -8.43 12.33 4.28
CA GLN A 89 -9.57 11.49 3.91
C GLN A 89 -10.86 11.90 4.65
N ASN A 90 -10.75 12.69 5.73
CA ASN A 90 -11.88 13.07 6.58
C ASN A 90 -12.69 11.86 7.08
N PHE A 91 -12.02 10.73 7.31
CA PHE A 91 -12.66 9.57 7.91
C PHE A 91 -13.22 9.88 9.30
N PRO A 92 -14.35 9.29 9.70
CA PRO A 92 -14.87 9.47 11.02
C PRO A 92 -13.88 8.96 12.09
N THR A 93 -13.84 9.63 13.23
CA THR A 93 -13.03 9.19 14.38
C THR A 93 -13.69 7.98 15.02
N LEU A 94 -13.16 6.81 14.78
CA LEU A 94 -13.69 5.52 15.24
C LEU A 94 -12.62 4.73 16.00
N THR A 95 -13.06 3.70 16.72
CA THR A 95 -12.16 2.68 17.26
C THR A 95 -11.57 1.86 16.13
N HIS A 96 -10.25 1.84 16.02
CA HIS A 96 -9.54 1.07 14.98
C HIS A 96 -9.26 -0.35 15.46
N LEU A 97 -9.51 -1.34 14.59
CA LEU A 97 -9.16 -2.74 14.75
C LEU A 97 -8.46 -3.25 13.47
N TYR A 98 -7.36 -3.95 13.64
CA TYR A 98 -6.45 -4.33 12.56
C TYR A 98 -6.37 -5.84 12.35
N LEU A 99 -6.78 -6.32 11.18
CA LEU A 99 -6.62 -7.72 10.76
C LEU A 99 -5.19 -7.98 10.22
N THR A 100 -4.19 -7.62 11.02
CA THR A 100 -2.76 -7.83 10.77
C THR A 100 -2.05 -8.14 12.08
N PRO A 101 -0.82 -8.69 12.02
CA PRO A 101 0.06 -8.72 13.19
C PRO A 101 0.45 -7.31 13.62
N SER A 102 0.82 -7.15 14.89
CA SER A 102 1.34 -5.89 15.41
C SER A 102 2.73 -5.54 14.82
N PRO A 103 3.15 -4.25 14.85
CA PRO A 103 4.50 -3.87 14.43
C PRO A 103 5.61 -4.43 15.34
N VAL A 104 5.28 -4.90 16.55
CA VAL A 104 6.19 -5.59 17.44
C VAL A 104 6.40 -7.04 16.97
N GLU A 105 5.32 -7.69 16.55
CA GLU A 105 5.36 -9.09 16.07
C GLU A 105 5.94 -9.17 14.65
N LEU A 106 5.67 -8.17 13.80
CA LEU A 106 6.16 -8.14 12.43
C LEU A 106 6.86 -6.79 12.11
N PRO A 107 8.05 -6.54 12.69
CA PRO A 107 8.71 -5.23 12.64
C PRO A 107 9.20 -4.81 11.25
N GLU A 108 9.30 -5.73 10.31
CA GLU A 108 9.71 -5.46 8.92
C GLU A 108 8.51 -5.27 7.96
N SER A 109 7.28 -5.29 8.47
CA SER A 109 6.07 -5.02 7.69
C SER A 109 5.76 -3.52 7.68
N SER A 110 5.77 -2.90 6.49
CA SER A 110 5.31 -1.53 6.32
C SER A 110 3.83 -1.37 6.67
N LEU A 111 2.99 -2.37 6.36
CA LEU A 111 1.56 -2.37 6.69
C LEU A 111 1.31 -2.42 8.21
N SER A 112 2.00 -3.32 8.93
CA SER A 112 1.88 -3.38 10.39
C SER A 112 2.37 -2.08 11.03
N HIS A 113 3.45 -1.49 10.50
CA HIS A 113 3.97 -0.21 10.95
C HIS A 113 2.97 0.94 10.67
N MET A 114 2.37 0.97 9.49
CA MET A 114 1.31 1.93 9.13
C MET A 114 0.16 1.89 10.13
N PHE A 115 -0.39 0.71 10.39
CA PHE A 115 -1.50 0.56 11.34
C PHE A 115 -1.10 0.88 12.78
N GLY A 116 0.11 0.53 13.20
CA GLY A 116 0.64 0.93 14.49
C GLY A 116 0.79 2.45 14.64
N THR A 117 1.15 3.14 13.56
CA THR A 117 1.27 4.61 13.52
C THR A 117 -0.10 5.30 13.55
N LEU A 118 -1.11 4.75 12.86
CA LEU A 118 -2.49 5.25 12.96
C LEU A 118 -3.04 5.11 14.37
N GLY A 119 -2.59 4.11 15.12
CA GLY A 119 -2.98 3.88 16.50
C GLY A 119 -4.43 3.44 16.69
N SER A 120 -4.80 3.22 17.93
CA SER A 120 -6.16 2.88 18.36
C SER A 120 -6.36 3.33 19.81
N ASN A 121 -7.61 3.53 20.20
CA ASN A 121 -7.98 3.73 21.61
C ASN A 121 -8.07 2.41 22.40
N LEU A 122 -7.89 1.28 21.76
CA LEU A 122 -7.83 -0.03 22.42
C LEU A 122 -6.38 -0.39 22.77
N PRO A 123 -6.14 -1.07 23.91
CA PRO A 123 -4.79 -1.51 24.29
C PRO A 123 -4.24 -2.59 23.39
N ASP A 124 -5.11 -3.35 22.71
CA ASP A 124 -4.75 -4.48 21.86
C ASP A 124 -5.65 -4.52 20.61
N PRO A 125 -5.39 -3.66 19.61
CA PRO A 125 -6.23 -3.55 18.42
C PRO A 125 -5.88 -4.55 17.30
N PHE A 126 -4.79 -5.32 17.43
CA PHE A 126 -4.31 -6.23 16.41
C PHE A 126 -4.96 -7.61 16.56
N LEU A 127 -5.69 -8.01 15.53
CA LEU A 127 -6.54 -9.20 15.52
C LEU A 127 -5.85 -10.44 14.94
N LEU A 128 -4.59 -10.34 14.55
CA LEU A 128 -3.80 -11.48 14.07
C LEU A 128 -2.57 -11.65 14.98
N LYS A 129 -2.44 -12.80 15.62
CA LYS A 129 -1.34 -13.14 16.53
C LYS A 129 -0.86 -14.56 16.27
N ASN A 130 0.45 -14.74 16.09
CA ASN A 130 1.01 -16.04 15.77
C ASN A 130 0.24 -16.75 14.65
N ASP A 131 -0.06 -16.01 13.59
CA ASP A 131 -0.80 -16.46 12.40
C ASP A 131 -2.23 -16.99 12.66
N ARG A 132 -2.84 -16.59 13.79
CA ARG A 132 -4.20 -16.96 14.16
C ARG A 132 -5.03 -15.73 14.47
N PHE A 133 -6.33 -15.81 14.13
CA PHE A 133 -7.27 -14.78 14.52
C PHE A 133 -7.48 -14.74 16.03
N HIS A 134 -7.33 -13.56 16.60
CA HIS A 134 -7.62 -13.23 17.99
C HIS A 134 -8.77 -12.23 18.03
N LEU A 135 -10.00 -12.71 17.88
CA LEU A 135 -11.19 -11.91 17.58
C LEU A 135 -11.92 -11.36 18.82
N GLN A 136 -11.44 -11.65 20.03
CA GLN A 136 -12.10 -11.17 21.25
C GLN A 136 -12.24 -9.63 21.31
N PRO A 137 -11.22 -8.82 20.90
CA PRO A 137 -11.38 -7.37 20.85
C PRO A 137 -12.49 -6.92 19.88
N LEU A 138 -12.61 -7.58 18.70
CA LEU A 138 -13.67 -7.31 17.73
C LEU A 138 -15.06 -7.62 18.31
N PHE A 139 -15.24 -8.81 18.89
CA PHE A 139 -16.51 -9.19 19.49
C PHE A 139 -16.89 -8.30 20.68
N ASN A 140 -15.90 -7.88 21.49
CA ASN A 140 -16.15 -6.95 22.57
C ASN A 140 -16.61 -5.59 22.02
N GLN A 141 -15.96 -5.05 20.99
CA GLN A 141 -16.34 -3.77 20.37
C GLN A 141 -17.74 -3.84 19.75
N ILE A 142 -18.09 -4.93 19.05
CA ILE A 142 -19.45 -5.12 18.50
C ILE A 142 -20.52 -5.09 19.62
N ARG A 143 -20.23 -5.68 20.77
CA ARG A 143 -21.17 -5.70 21.91
C ARG A 143 -21.42 -4.31 22.53
N THR A 144 -20.52 -3.35 22.30
CA THR A 144 -20.73 -1.96 22.76
C THR A 144 -21.71 -1.21 21.87
N GLU A 145 -22.09 -1.77 20.71
CA GLU A 145 -22.91 -1.13 19.67
C GLU A 145 -22.32 0.18 19.14
N ALA A 146 -21.08 0.53 19.52
CA ALA A 146 -20.37 1.68 19.01
C ALA A 146 -19.71 1.37 17.68
N PRO A 147 -19.76 2.26 16.67
CA PRO A 147 -19.14 2.05 15.39
C PRO A 147 -17.63 1.88 15.50
N LEU A 148 -17.05 1.14 14.57
CA LEU A 148 -15.62 0.83 14.54
C LEU A 148 -15.06 0.94 13.11
N PHE A 149 -13.75 1.00 12.99
CA PHE A 149 -13.04 0.92 11.73
C PHE A 149 -12.26 -0.39 11.68
N LEU A 150 -12.73 -1.36 10.89
CA LEU A 150 -12.05 -2.64 10.67
C LEU A 150 -11.11 -2.51 9.48
N MET A 151 -9.81 -2.70 9.71
CA MET A 151 -8.80 -2.52 8.69
C MET A 151 -7.98 -3.79 8.49
N GLY A 152 -7.70 -4.15 7.25
CA GLY A 152 -6.90 -5.33 6.96
C GLY A 152 -6.58 -5.52 5.49
N THR A 153 -5.86 -6.60 5.19
CA THR A 153 -5.69 -6.98 3.80
C THR A 153 -6.98 -7.58 3.25
N ALA A 154 -7.21 -7.42 1.95
CA ALA A 154 -8.35 -8.07 1.28
C ALA A 154 -8.40 -9.57 1.53
N LEU A 155 -7.23 -10.25 1.56
CA LEU A 155 -7.14 -11.68 1.86
C LEU A 155 -7.49 -12.01 3.31
N ALA A 156 -7.07 -11.19 4.29
CA ALA A 156 -7.43 -11.38 5.69
C ALA A 156 -8.95 -11.24 5.90
N LEU A 157 -9.58 -10.26 5.23
CA LEU A 157 -11.04 -10.10 5.23
C LEU A 157 -11.75 -11.31 4.60
N LEU A 158 -11.30 -11.77 3.44
CA LEU A 158 -11.83 -12.98 2.79
C LEU A 158 -11.67 -14.22 3.68
N HIS A 159 -10.54 -14.35 4.38
CA HIS A 159 -10.31 -15.45 5.29
C HIS A 159 -11.20 -15.38 6.53
N LEU A 160 -11.37 -14.18 7.09
CA LEU A 160 -12.31 -13.94 8.20
C LEU A 160 -13.73 -14.33 7.81
N MET A 161 -14.19 -13.94 6.62
CA MET A 161 -15.52 -14.30 6.11
C MET A 161 -15.70 -15.80 5.92
N LYS A 162 -14.65 -16.53 5.52
CA LYS A 162 -14.71 -18.00 5.41
C LYS A 162 -14.75 -18.69 6.78
N THR A 163 -14.12 -18.10 7.78
CA THR A 163 -13.97 -18.69 9.12
C THR A 163 -15.22 -18.48 9.97
N LEU A 164 -15.91 -17.36 9.75
CA LEU A 164 -17.10 -16.97 10.52
C LEU A 164 -18.34 -16.98 9.61
N GLY A 165 -19.52 -17.08 10.22
CA GLY A 165 -20.78 -16.70 9.58
C GLY A 165 -20.92 -15.16 9.49
N PRO A 166 -22.00 -14.63 8.86
CA PRO A 166 -22.25 -13.20 8.79
C PRO A 166 -22.03 -12.50 10.14
N LEU A 167 -21.31 -11.39 10.11
CA LEU A 167 -20.91 -10.62 11.30
C LEU A 167 -21.26 -9.14 11.11
N PRO A 168 -22.53 -8.76 11.28
CA PRO A 168 -22.94 -7.37 11.18
C PRO A 168 -22.14 -6.48 12.15
N LEU A 169 -21.52 -5.41 11.63
CA LEU A 169 -20.88 -4.39 12.44
C LEU A 169 -21.91 -3.35 12.89
N PRO A 170 -21.67 -2.65 14.01
CA PRO A 170 -22.53 -1.57 14.46
C PRO A 170 -22.73 -0.51 13.37
N PRO A 171 -23.92 0.11 13.26
CA PRO A 171 -24.21 1.15 12.27
C PRO A 171 -23.18 2.29 12.32
N GLY A 172 -22.74 2.75 11.16
CA GLY A 172 -21.68 3.77 11.03
C GLY A 172 -20.25 3.23 11.05
N SER A 173 -20.07 1.91 11.19
CA SER A 173 -18.75 1.28 11.05
C SER A 173 -18.21 1.42 9.63
N GLN A 174 -16.88 1.40 9.52
CA GLN A 174 -16.15 1.51 8.27
C GLN A 174 -15.24 0.30 8.08
N ILE A 175 -14.93 -0.03 6.84
CA ILE A 175 -13.93 -1.05 6.49
C ILE A 175 -12.85 -0.41 5.63
N LEU A 176 -11.58 -0.71 5.90
CA LEU A 176 -10.48 -0.40 5.00
C LEU A 176 -9.81 -1.70 4.58
N GLU A 177 -9.78 -1.94 3.29
CA GLU A 177 -9.04 -3.04 2.71
C GLU A 177 -7.81 -2.52 1.97
N THR A 178 -6.72 -3.29 1.99
CA THR A 178 -5.50 -2.99 1.28
C THR A 178 -4.93 -4.24 0.61
N GLY A 179 -4.08 -4.03 -0.39
CA GLY A 179 -3.47 -5.11 -1.14
C GLY A 179 -4.42 -5.79 -2.13
N GLY A 180 -3.85 -6.68 -2.93
CA GLY A 180 -4.61 -7.41 -3.93
C GLY A 180 -5.14 -8.75 -3.42
N TYR A 181 -6.33 -9.13 -3.86
CA TYR A 181 -6.92 -10.47 -3.65
C TYR A 181 -6.69 -11.40 -4.86
N LYS A 182 -5.97 -10.92 -5.89
CA LYS A 182 -5.59 -11.69 -7.08
C LYS A 182 -4.45 -12.66 -6.74
N GLY A 183 -4.75 -13.91 -6.71
CA GLY A 183 -3.80 -15.00 -6.35
C GLY A 183 -4.48 -16.15 -5.61
N THR A 184 -5.69 -15.95 -5.14
CA THR A 184 -6.59 -17.05 -4.84
C THR A 184 -7.13 -17.59 -6.19
N HIS A 185 -7.36 -18.90 -6.30
CA HIS A 185 -7.87 -19.57 -7.52
C HIS A 185 -9.23 -19.05 -8.06
N ARG A 186 -9.75 -17.95 -7.54
CA ARG A 186 -10.96 -17.25 -7.98
C ARG A 186 -10.62 -15.87 -8.50
N GLN A 187 -11.00 -15.61 -9.74
CA GLN A 187 -11.04 -14.26 -10.32
C GLN A 187 -12.23 -13.52 -9.70
N LEU A 188 -12.07 -12.97 -8.50
CA LEU A 188 -13.09 -12.16 -7.86
C LEU A 188 -12.96 -10.73 -8.38
N SER A 189 -14.03 -10.13 -8.90
CA SER A 189 -14.03 -8.71 -9.24
C SER A 189 -14.04 -7.83 -7.98
N LYS A 190 -13.61 -6.57 -8.09
CA LYS A 190 -13.71 -5.61 -6.97
C LYS A 190 -15.16 -5.43 -6.54
N ALA A 191 -16.08 -5.33 -7.50
CA ALA A 191 -17.51 -5.19 -7.23
C ALA A 191 -18.07 -6.38 -6.45
N ASP A 192 -17.74 -7.63 -6.86
CA ASP A 192 -18.19 -8.83 -6.16
C ASP A 192 -17.59 -8.93 -4.75
N PHE A 193 -16.33 -8.54 -4.58
CA PHE A 193 -15.69 -8.50 -3.26
C PHE A 193 -16.39 -7.50 -2.32
N TYR A 194 -16.68 -6.30 -2.80
CA TYR A 194 -17.36 -5.27 -2.02
C TYR A 194 -18.81 -5.66 -1.70
N SER A 195 -19.51 -6.31 -2.66
CA SER A 195 -20.83 -6.89 -2.39
C SER A 195 -20.79 -7.91 -1.24
N GLN A 196 -19.80 -8.81 -1.25
CA GLN A 196 -19.61 -9.78 -0.16
C GLN A 196 -19.30 -9.10 1.18
N LEU A 197 -18.45 -8.04 1.20
CA LEU A 197 -18.19 -7.26 2.42
C LEU A 197 -19.44 -6.58 2.94
N THR A 198 -20.22 -5.96 2.04
CA THR A 198 -21.50 -5.31 2.37
C THR A 198 -22.49 -6.30 2.99
N GLU A 199 -22.65 -7.46 2.38
CA GLU A 199 -23.56 -8.50 2.88
C GLU A 199 -23.09 -9.09 4.22
N PHE A 200 -21.80 -9.41 4.33
CA PHE A 200 -21.24 -10.08 5.50
C PHE A 200 -21.19 -9.17 6.75
N PHE A 201 -20.75 -7.92 6.57
CA PHE A 201 -20.54 -6.98 7.66
C PHE A 201 -21.70 -6.00 7.86
N ALA A 202 -22.71 -6.04 7.02
CA ALA A 202 -23.85 -5.09 7.00
C ALA A 202 -23.37 -3.61 6.90
N VAL A 203 -22.33 -3.33 6.14
CA VAL A 203 -21.82 -1.98 5.88
C VAL A 203 -22.12 -1.57 4.44
N PRO A 204 -22.53 -0.32 4.16
CA PRO A 204 -22.79 0.13 2.79
C PRO A 204 -21.49 0.30 1.98
N ASP A 205 -21.57 0.20 0.65
CA ASP A 205 -20.40 0.31 -0.24
C ASP A 205 -19.56 1.58 0.01
N HIS A 206 -20.20 2.71 0.27
CA HIS A 206 -19.52 3.98 0.56
C HIS A 206 -18.81 4.01 1.92
N ALA A 207 -18.98 3.02 2.78
CA ALA A 207 -18.25 2.83 4.04
C ALA A 207 -17.09 1.83 3.90
N ILE A 208 -16.81 1.37 2.69
CA ILE A 208 -15.68 0.49 2.37
C ILE A 208 -14.66 1.30 1.60
N HIS A 209 -13.42 1.29 2.07
CA HIS A 209 -12.31 2.05 1.52
C HIS A 209 -11.20 1.13 1.06
N ASN A 210 -10.54 1.51 -0.04
CA ASN A 210 -9.32 0.84 -0.52
C ASN A 210 -8.10 1.73 -0.26
N GLU A 211 -7.08 1.18 0.37
CA GLU A 211 -5.76 1.79 0.46
C GLU A 211 -4.87 1.21 -0.62
N TYR A 212 -4.24 2.07 -1.40
CA TYR A 212 -3.16 1.72 -2.31
C TYR A 212 -1.83 2.21 -1.74
N GLY A 213 -0.97 1.27 -1.43
CA GLY A 213 0.40 1.50 -1.00
C GLY A 213 1.28 0.30 -1.30
N MET A 214 2.56 0.48 -1.10
CA MET A 214 3.56 -0.58 -1.24
C MET A 214 4.77 -0.29 -0.35
N THR A 215 5.55 -1.31 -0.04
CA THR A 215 6.76 -1.19 0.77
C THR A 215 7.75 -0.16 0.21
N GLU A 216 7.80 0.00 -1.10
CA GLU A 216 8.69 0.90 -1.82
C GLU A 216 8.28 2.37 -1.75
N LEU A 217 7.06 2.67 -1.30
CA LEU A 217 6.52 4.03 -1.14
C LEU A 217 6.50 4.49 0.32
N SER A 218 6.48 5.81 0.52
CA SER A 218 6.24 6.45 1.82
C SER A 218 4.89 7.16 1.90
N THR A 219 4.10 7.12 0.83
CA THR A 219 2.79 7.78 0.73
C THR A 219 1.74 6.78 0.24
N GLN A 220 0.53 6.89 0.76
CA GLN A 220 -0.63 6.09 0.39
C GLN A 220 -1.61 6.89 -0.47
N ALA A 221 -2.41 6.18 -1.28
CA ALA A 221 -3.59 6.73 -1.93
C ALA A 221 -4.83 5.98 -1.47
N TYR A 222 -5.96 6.67 -1.40
CA TYR A 222 -7.21 6.09 -0.92
C TYR A 222 -8.32 6.26 -1.95
N ALA A 223 -9.21 5.27 -2.00
CA ALA A 223 -10.45 5.29 -2.79
C ALA A 223 -11.62 4.84 -1.91
N THR A 224 -12.83 5.28 -2.21
CA THR A 224 -14.04 4.94 -1.45
C THR A 224 -15.06 4.27 -2.36
N GLY A 225 -15.61 3.15 -1.91
CA GLY A 225 -16.57 2.35 -2.66
C GLY A 225 -15.95 1.53 -3.79
N SER A 226 -16.74 0.63 -4.34
CA SER A 226 -16.34 -0.28 -5.42
C SER A 226 -15.91 0.43 -6.71
N GLY A 227 -16.52 1.58 -7.00
CA GLY A 227 -16.21 2.44 -8.16
C GLY A 227 -15.25 3.59 -7.88
N GLY A 228 -14.71 3.72 -6.67
CA GLY A 228 -13.85 4.83 -6.27
C GLY A 228 -12.50 4.86 -6.99
N ALA A 229 -12.05 6.08 -7.34
CA ALA A 229 -10.71 6.34 -7.84
C ALA A 229 -9.78 6.75 -6.69
N HIS A 230 -8.50 6.38 -6.82
CA HIS A 230 -7.48 6.69 -5.83
C HIS A 230 -6.94 8.10 -6.02
N CYS A 231 -6.71 8.79 -4.90
CA CYS A 231 -6.08 10.10 -4.89
C CYS A 231 -4.83 10.09 -4.01
N PHE A 232 -3.72 10.57 -4.57
CA PHE A 232 -2.53 10.89 -3.78
C PHE A 232 -2.62 12.31 -3.19
N PRO A 233 -1.95 12.57 -2.05
CA PRO A 233 -1.80 13.94 -1.55
C PRO A 233 -0.85 14.75 -2.45
N ALA A 234 -0.83 16.08 -2.29
CA ALA A 234 -0.12 17.01 -3.18
C ALA A 234 1.41 16.76 -3.31
N TRP A 235 2.03 16.08 -2.35
CA TRP A 235 3.46 15.71 -2.40
C TRP A 235 3.74 14.38 -3.08
N CYS A 236 2.71 13.71 -3.58
CA CYS A 236 2.84 12.50 -4.38
C CYS A 236 2.03 12.65 -5.67
N ARG A 237 2.63 12.34 -6.79
CA ARG A 237 2.02 12.43 -8.13
C ARG A 237 2.22 11.14 -8.88
N HIS A 238 1.41 10.93 -9.91
CA HIS A 238 1.56 9.78 -10.79
C HIS A 238 1.55 10.17 -12.26
N GLN A 239 1.98 9.24 -13.08
CA GLN A 239 1.85 9.21 -14.53
C GLN A 239 1.34 7.83 -14.93
N ILE A 240 0.55 7.77 -15.99
CA ILE A 240 0.18 6.50 -16.63
C ILE A 240 1.02 6.39 -17.90
N LEU A 241 1.83 5.33 -17.98
CA LEU A 241 2.78 5.18 -19.07
C LEU A 241 2.39 4.03 -19.99
N ASP A 242 2.50 4.28 -21.27
CA ASP A 242 2.36 3.25 -22.28
C ASP A 242 3.40 2.13 -22.07
N PRO A 243 3.00 0.86 -22.04
CA PRO A 243 3.89 -0.27 -21.76
C PRO A 243 5.02 -0.46 -22.78
N GLU A 244 4.79 -0.08 -24.05
CA GLU A 244 5.73 -0.29 -25.15
C GLU A 244 6.67 0.90 -25.33
N SER A 245 6.14 2.09 -25.43
CA SER A 245 6.90 3.31 -25.69
C SER A 245 7.47 3.96 -24.43
N GLY A 246 6.84 3.75 -23.28
CA GLY A 246 7.18 4.41 -22.01
C GLY A 246 6.76 5.88 -21.95
N TYR A 247 6.02 6.39 -22.93
CA TYR A 247 5.47 7.76 -22.90
C TYR A 247 4.20 7.84 -22.04
N GLU A 248 3.95 9.04 -21.50
CA GLU A 248 2.74 9.32 -20.73
C GLU A 248 1.50 9.26 -21.62
N LEU A 249 0.51 8.49 -21.19
CA LEU A 249 -0.77 8.35 -21.86
C LEU A 249 -1.75 9.45 -21.43
N PRO A 250 -2.68 9.86 -22.32
CA PRO A 250 -3.74 10.77 -21.95
C PRO A 250 -4.69 10.12 -20.92
N PRO A 251 -5.47 10.94 -20.17
CA PRO A 251 -6.49 10.45 -19.27
C PRO A 251 -7.48 9.51 -20.00
N GLY A 252 -7.89 8.45 -19.31
CA GLY A 252 -8.83 7.44 -19.82
C GLY A 252 -8.15 6.21 -20.45
N GLU A 253 -6.85 6.25 -20.72
CA GLU A 253 -6.12 5.11 -21.26
C GLU A 253 -5.46 4.26 -20.18
N ILE A 254 -5.29 2.95 -20.48
CA ILE A 254 -4.69 1.97 -19.56
C ILE A 254 -3.20 1.90 -19.80
N GLY A 255 -2.40 2.09 -18.75
CA GLY A 255 -0.96 1.93 -18.81
C GLY A 255 -0.34 1.59 -17.44
N TYR A 256 0.99 1.53 -17.39
CA TYR A 256 1.70 1.34 -16.13
C TYR A 256 1.66 2.56 -15.24
N LEU A 257 1.34 2.34 -13.97
CA LEU A 257 1.37 3.38 -12.94
C LEU A 257 2.82 3.67 -12.55
N GLN A 258 3.29 4.90 -12.79
CA GLN A 258 4.54 5.45 -12.29
C GLN A 258 4.23 6.50 -11.21
N ILE A 259 4.96 6.45 -10.10
CA ILE A 259 4.68 7.27 -8.92
C ILE A 259 5.90 8.11 -8.58
N HIS A 260 5.67 9.39 -8.27
CA HIS A 260 6.66 10.35 -7.80
C HIS A 260 6.29 10.78 -6.38
N ASP A 261 6.96 10.20 -5.40
CA ASP A 261 6.70 10.38 -3.97
C ASP A 261 7.79 11.23 -3.33
N LEU A 262 7.47 12.48 -2.96
CA LEU A 262 8.41 13.37 -2.31
C LEU A 262 8.72 12.98 -0.86
N ALA A 263 7.92 12.10 -0.25
CA ALA A 263 8.23 11.56 1.08
C ALA A 263 9.32 10.47 1.04
N ASN A 264 9.65 9.93 -0.15
CA ASN A 264 10.74 8.97 -0.35
C ASN A 264 12.13 9.65 -0.39
N VAL A 265 12.41 10.56 0.54
CA VAL A 265 13.65 11.37 0.55
C VAL A 265 14.91 10.52 0.60
N HIS A 266 14.89 9.46 1.41
CA HIS A 266 16.07 8.65 1.71
C HIS A 266 16.30 7.48 0.74
N SER A 267 15.44 7.32 -0.25
CA SER A 267 15.51 6.25 -1.24
C SER A 267 15.49 6.85 -2.65
N VAL A 268 14.43 6.63 -3.41
CA VAL A 268 14.21 7.19 -4.75
C VAL A 268 12.81 7.77 -4.84
N ALA A 269 12.69 8.99 -5.34
CA ALA A 269 11.40 9.67 -5.42
C ALA A 269 10.48 9.08 -6.49
N ALA A 270 11.05 8.63 -7.63
CA ALA A 270 10.26 8.12 -8.75
C ALA A 270 10.36 6.60 -8.84
N ILE A 271 9.20 5.94 -8.85
CA ILE A 271 9.07 4.48 -8.86
C ILE A 271 8.14 4.06 -9.98
N ARG A 272 8.62 3.16 -10.85
CA ARG A 272 7.81 2.50 -11.88
C ARG A 272 7.29 1.19 -11.32
N THR A 273 5.96 1.12 -11.20
CA THR A 273 5.29 -0.08 -10.73
C THR A 273 5.06 -1.07 -11.88
N GLN A 274 4.47 -2.22 -11.56
CA GLN A 274 3.94 -3.20 -12.50
C GLN A 274 2.40 -3.27 -12.39
N ASP A 275 1.79 -2.20 -11.87
CA ASP A 275 0.36 -2.12 -11.73
C ASP A 275 -0.22 -1.32 -12.90
N PHE A 276 -1.26 -1.85 -13.55
CA PHE A 276 -2.02 -1.13 -14.56
C PHE A 276 -3.04 -0.22 -13.92
N ALA A 277 -3.15 0.99 -14.43
CA ALA A 277 -4.12 1.97 -13.99
C ALA A 277 -4.64 2.82 -15.15
N ILE A 278 -5.76 3.50 -14.92
CA ILE A 278 -6.30 4.56 -15.76
C ILE A 278 -6.18 5.87 -14.98
N GLY A 279 -5.53 6.87 -15.56
CA GLY A 279 -5.49 8.22 -15.01
C GLY A 279 -6.73 9.01 -15.39
N HIS A 280 -7.14 9.94 -14.52
CA HIS A 280 -8.28 10.83 -14.76
C HIS A 280 -7.86 12.29 -14.84
N GLU A 281 -8.68 13.14 -15.45
CA GLU A 281 -8.40 14.57 -15.63
C GLU A 281 -8.24 15.34 -14.30
N ASP A 282 -8.92 14.86 -13.24
CA ASP A 282 -8.86 15.45 -11.91
C ASP A 282 -7.61 15.06 -11.12
N GLY A 283 -6.71 14.28 -11.72
CA GLY A 283 -5.49 13.79 -11.08
C GLY A 283 -5.68 12.57 -10.17
N SER A 284 -6.85 11.95 -10.17
CA SER A 284 -7.09 10.63 -9.58
C SER A 284 -6.72 9.50 -10.54
N PHE A 285 -6.73 8.25 -10.07
CA PHE A 285 -6.51 7.08 -10.91
C PHE A 285 -7.33 5.87 -10.44
N THR A 286 -7.71 5.02 -11.38
CA THR A 286 -8.37 3.74 -11.11
C THR A 286 -7.40 2.59 -11.34
N LEU A 287 -7.21 1.74 -10.35
CA LEU A 287 -6.42 0.52 -10.47
C LEU A 287 -7.17 -0.53 -11.27
N ILE A 288 -6.54 -1.02 -12.33
CA ILE A 288 -7.08 -2.11 -13.16
C ILE A 288 -6.59 -3.46 -12.67
N GLY A 289 -5.35 -3.50 -12.20
CA GLY A 289 -4.74 -4.71 -11.69
C GLY A 289 -3.25 -4.71 -11.91
N ARG A 290 -2.66 -5.87 -11.79
CA ARG A 290 -1.25 -6.05 -11.99
C ARG A 290 -0.97 -6.75 -13.31
N ASP A 291 0.16 -6.43 -13.92
CA ASP A 291 0.66 -7.15 -15.09
C ASP A 291 0.73 -8.65 -14.80
N PRO A 292 0.05 -9.50 -15.58
CA PRO A 292 0.12 -10.97 -15.41
C PRO A 292 1.54 -11.54 -15.53
N GLY A 293 2.43 -10.86 -16.26
CA GLY A 293 3.85 -11.21 -16.36
C GLY A 293 4.69 -10.74 -15.16
N ALA A 294 4.13 -9.90 -14.28
CA ALA A 294 4.82 -9.44 -13.10
C ALA A 294 4.89 -10.53 -12.01
N LEU A 295 6.07 -10.62 -11.36
CA LEU A 295 6.22 -11.50 -10.20
C LEU A 295 5.19 -11.18 -9.12
N PRO A 296 4.57 -12.18 -8.49
CA PRO A 296 3.55 -11.96 -7.48
C PRO A 296 4.04 -11.07 -6.33
N ARG A 297 3.21 -10.12 -5.91
CA ARG A 297 3.38 -9.32 -4.70
C ARG A 297 2.21 -9.56 -3.75
N GLY A 298 2.41 -9.30 -2.49
CA GLY A 298 1.33 -9.11 -1.52
C GLY A 298 1.89 -9.19 -0.10
N CYS A 299 1.66 -8.17 0.72
CA CYS A 299 1.78 -8.27 2.19
C CYS A 299 0.89 -9.39 2.75
N SER A 300 -0.11 -9.79 1.98
CA SER A 300 -1.05 -10.86 2.25
C SER A 300 -0.46 -12.27 2.18
N ARG A 301 0.65 -12.51 1.44
CA ARG A 301 1.20 -13.87 1.28
C ARG A 301 1.85 -14.45 2.52
N SER A 302 2.43 -13.62 3.39
CA SER A 302 2.92 -14.10 4.70
C SER A 302 1.76 -14.52 5.61
N ILE A 303 0.60 -13.89 5.45
CA ILE A 303 -0.66 -14.25 6.13
C ILE A 303 -1.27 -15.50 5.49
N ASP A 304 -1.22 -15.63 4.15
CA ASP A 304 -1.77 -16.78 3.42
C ASP A 304 -1.05 -18.09 3.73
N HIS A 305 0.27 -18.07 3.89
CA HIS A 305 1.01 -19.29 4.22
C HIS A 305 0.67 -19.83 5.61
N SER A 306 0.43 -18.94 6.56
CA SER A 306 0.12 -19.31 7.93
C SER A 306 -1.35 -19.70 8.14
N LEU A 307 -2.25 -19.25 7.26
CA LEU A 307 -3.67 -19.56 7.35
C LEU A 307 -4.09 -20.78 6.48
N SER A 308 -3.17 -21.30 5.64
CA SER A 308 -3.41 -22.48 4.78
C SER A 308 -2.73 -23.77 5.27
N SER A 309 -1.99 -23.70 6.36
CA SER A 309 -1.43 -24.85 7.10
C SER A 309 -2.26 -25.15 8.36
#